data_722a2e54603a88750709813b211054b5
#
_entry.id   722a2e54603a88750709813b211054b5
#
_cell.length_a   1.000
_cell.length_b   1.000
_cell.length_c   1.000
_cell.angle_alpha   90.00
_cell.angle_beta   90.00
_cell.angle_gamma   90.00
#
_symmetry.space_group_name_H-M   'P 1'
#
loop_
_entity.id
_entity.type
_entity.pdbx_description
1 polymer ?
#
loop_
_entity_poly.entity_id
_entity_poly.type
_entity_poly.pdbx_seq_one_letter_code
_entity_poly.pdbx_strand_id
1 'polypeptide(L)'
;IGLYQYGWEHCAPAHSFGPAARNHYIFHYVISGTGTLMADNSAGETITYQVKSGQGFMLFPGQINTYIADTDFPWEYTWVEFDGLRAKEIVETAGLSPDHPVYHSHSADLRQKMMEEMLYISHNSQESPFHLIGHTWLFLDYFMRSTETVRMKQDGSIRVFYIKEALSFIEQNFQNDISIEDI
;
A
#
# COMPACT_ATOMS: atom_id res chain seq x y z
N ILE A 1 10.16 0.21 -6.24
CA ILE A 1 9.55 0.24 -4.91
C ILE A 1 10.64 -0.04 -3.88
N GLY A 2 10.72 0.81 -2.85
CA GLY A 2 11.52 0.62 -1.64
C GLY A 2 10.63 0.17 -0.48
N LEU A 3 11.17 -0.68 0.39
CA LEU A 3 10.58 -1.12 1.66
C LEU A 3 11.29 -0.36 2.78
N TYR A 4 10.53 0.29 3.69
CA TYR A 4 11.09 1.16 4.73
C TYR A 4 10.89 0.58 6.12
N GLN A 5 9.64 0.43 6.55
CA GLN A 5 9.29 -0.16 7.83
C GLN A 5 8.19 -1.20 7.66
N TYR A 6 8.15 -2.15 8.54
CA TYR A 6 7.16 -3.21 8.55
C TYR A 6 7.08 -3.82 9.94
N GLY A 7 5.97 -4.45 10.23
CA GLY A 7 5.79 -5.12 11.50
C GLY A 7 4.42 -5.76 11.65
N TRP A 8 4.26 -6.35 12.82
CA TRP A 8 3.05 -6.98 13.29
C TRP A 8 2.87 -6.62 14.77
N GLU A 9 1.64 -6.41 15.19
CA GLU A 9 1.32 -6.08 16.57
C GLU A 9 -0.06 -6.62 16.98
N HIS A 10 -0.09 -7.21 18.16
CA HIS A 10 -1.32 -7.44 18.90
C HIS A 10 -1.50 -6.26 19.85
N CYS A 11 -2.42 -5.36 19.49
CA CYS A 11 -2.60 -4.10 20.22
C CYS A 11 -3.13 -4.30 21.62
N ALA A 12 -2.64 -3.52 22.57
CA ALA A 12 -3.32 -3.35 23.84
C ALA A 12 -4.68 -2.63 23.67
N PRO A 13 -5.63 -2.79 24.60
CA PRO A 13 -6.86 -2.00 24.62
C PRO A 13 -6.59 -0.50 24.51
N ALA A 14 -7.29 0.18 23.60
CA ALA A 14 -7.14 1.60 23.31
C ALA A 14 -5.72 2.02 22.87
N HIS A 15 -4.88 1.08 22.41
CA HIS A 15 -3.58 1.42 21.83
C HIS A 15 -3.77 2.42 20.68
N SER A 16 -3.02 3.52 20.71
CA SER A 16 -3.19 4.60 19.77
C SER A 16 -1.84 5.09 19.22
N PHE A 17 -1.88 5.53 17.98
CA PHE A 17 -0.76 6.19 17.32
C PHE A 17 -1.25 7.48 16.66
N GLY A 18 -0.45 8.54 16.77
CA GLY A 18 -0.76 9.86 16.21
C GLY A 18 -1.21 10.87 17.28
N PRO A 19 -1.58 12.13 16.87
CA PRO A 19 -1.56 12.57 15.48
C PRO A 19 -0.13 12.60 14.90
N ALA A 20 0.04 12.12 13.68
CA ALA A 20 1.32 12.08 12.98
C ALA A 20 1.13 12.19 11.45
N ALA A 21 2.18 12.60 10.75
CA ALA A 21 2.30 12.50 9.30
C ALA A 21 3.59 11.76 8.94
N ARG A 22 3.56 11.00 7.86
CA ARG A 22 4.70 10.27 7.31
C ARG A 22 4.96 10.70 5.88
N ASN A 23 6.17 10.41 5.38
CA ASN A 23 6.56 10.77 4.02
C ASN A 23 6.37 9.64 3.01
N HIS A 24 5.96 8.47 3.48
CA HIS A 24 5.78 7.26 2.68
C HIS A 24 4.35 6.73 2.83
N TYR A 25 3.95 5.83 1.95
CA TYR A 25 2.73 5.06 2.08
C TYR A 25 2.88 4.00 3.17
N ILE A 26 1.89 3.88 4.05
CA ILE A 26 1.83 2.80 5.04
C ILE A 26 0.50 2.08 4.88
N PHE A 27 0.55 0.82 4.58
CA PHE A 27 -0.63 -0.03 4.54
C PHE A 27 -0.70 -0.89 5.80
N HIS A 28 -1.80 -0.75 6.53
CA HIS A 28 -2.14 -1.62 7.66
C HIS A 28 -3.22 -2.61 7.23
N TYR A 29 -3.04 -3.88 7.56
CA TYR A 29 -4.07 -4.90 7.38
C TYR A 29 -4.48 -5.46 8.73
N VAL A 30 -5.80 -5.43 9.02
CA VAL A 30 -6.39 -5.86 10.28
C VAL A 30 -6.69 -7.35 10.23
N ILE A 31 -5.95 -8.13 10.99
CA ILE A 31 -6.09 -9.59 11.10
C ILE A 31 -7.29 -9.94 11.97
N SER A 32 -7.38 -9.31 13.14
CA SER A 32 -8.51 -9.48 14.08
C SER A 32 -8.83 -8.17 14.81
N GLY A 33 -9.99 -8.13 15.47
CA GLY A 33 -10.42 -6.97 16.24
C GLY A 33 -11.00 -5.83 15.39
N THR A 34 -11.14 -4.66 16.03
CA THR A 34 -11.70 -3.45 15.44
C THR A 34 -11.03 -2.21 16.01
N GLY A 35 -11.29 -1.06 15.41
CA GLY A 35 -10.80 0.25 15.88
C GLY A 35 -11.13 1.37 14.91
N THR A 36 -10.57 2.53 15.18
CA THR A 36 -10.92 3.78 14.51
C THR A 36 -9.70 4.41 13.87
N LEU A 37 -9.80 4.77 12.59
CA LEU A 37 -8.87 5.63 11.88
C LEU A 37 -9.49 7.03 11.77
N MET A 38 -8.75 8.05 12.16
CA MET A 38 -9.03 9.46 11.88
C MET A 38 -7.94 9.97 10.96
N ALA A 39 -8.29 10.39 9.76
CA ALA A 39 -7.34 10.81 8.74
C ALA A 39 -7.88 11.99 7.92
N ASP A 40 -7.00 12.91 7.55
CA ASP A 40 -7.39 14.05 6.74
C ASP A 40 -7.67 13.61 5.30
N ASN A 41 -8.78 14.08 4.75
CA ASN A 41 -9.13 13.90 3.34
C ASN A 41 -8.34 14.86 2.43
N SER A 42 -8.60 14.83 1.12
CA SER A 42 -7.95 15.71 0.14
C SER A 42 -8.29 17.20 0.33
N ALA A 43 -9.37 17.52 1.05
CA ALA A 43 -9.75 18.88 1.43
C ALA A 43 -9.13 19.36 2.76
N GLY A 44 -8.38 18.50 3.46
CA GLY A 44 -7.81 18.79 4.78
C GLY A 44 -8.80 18.66 5.93
N GLU A 45 -9.92 17.96 5.73
CA GLU A 45 -10.91 17.70 6.76
C GLU A 45 -10.65 16.32 7.38
N THR A 46 -10.62 16.24 8.70
CA THR A 46 -10.43 14.96 9.39
C THR A 46 -11.70 14.12 9.35
N ILE A 47 -11.63 12.96 8.72
CA ILE A 47 -12.72 11.98 8.60
C ILE A 47 -12.42 10.79 9.49
N THR A 48 -13.48 10.24 10.09
CA THR A 48 -13.40 9.08 10.99
C THR A 48 -13.93 7.83 10.31
N TYR A 49 -13.13 6.77 10.31
CA TYR A 49 -13.45 5.48 9.70
C TYR A 49 -13.39 4.38 10.77
N GLN A 50 -14.41 3.50 10.78
CA GLN A 50 -14.35 2.26 11.55
C GLN A 50 -13.69 1.17 10.70
N VAL A 51 -12.67 0.52 11.22
CA VAL A 51 -11.92 -0.53 10.51
C VAL A 51 -11.91 -1.80 11.35
N LYS A 52 -12.24 -2.93 10.73
CA LYS A 52 -12.38 -4.23 11.40
C LYS A 52 -11.59 -5.33 10.68
N SER A 53 -11.53 -6.49 11.30
CA SER A 53 -10.91 -7.71 10.75
C SER A 53 -11.28 -7.94 9.28
N GLY A 54 -10.29 -8.29 8.48
CA GLY A 54 -10.39 -8.51 7.04
C GLY A 54 -10.39 -7.24 6.18
N GLN A 55 -10.34 -6.08 6.79
CA GLN A 55 -10.13 -4.77 6.16
C GLN A 55 -8.68 -4.31 6.38
N GLY A 56 -8.32 -3.23 5.72
CA GLY A 56 -7.07 -2.52 5.94
C GLY A 56 -7.27 -1.03 5.78
N PHE A 57 -6.24 -0.26 6.03
CA PHE A 57 -6.24 1.17 5.75
C PHE A 57 -4.87 1.63 5.26
N MET A 58 -4.92 2.60 4.34
CA MET A 58 -3.74 3.25 3.79
C MET A 58 -3.54 4.61 4.46
N LEU A 59 -2.33 4.89 4.88
CA LEU A 59 -1.87 6.24 5.26
C LEU A 59 -1.04 6.80 4.11
N PHE A 60 -1.33 8.04 3.73
CA PHE A 60 -0.75 8.69 2.57
C PHE A 60 0.39 9.64 2.96
N PRO A 61 1.40 9.86 2.10
CA PRO A 61 2.46 10.82 2.35
C PRO A 61 1.89 12.21 2.69
N GLY A 62 2.35 12.80 3.80
CA GLY A 62 1.92 14.12 4.28
C GLY A 62 0.54 14.19 4.94
N GLN A 63 -0.24 13.11 4.94
CA GLN A 63 -1.56 13.06 5.56
C GLN A 63 -1.43 13.01 7.09
N ILE A 64 -2.14 13.91 7.79
CA ILE A 64 -2.26 13.81 9.25
C ILE A 64 -3.25 12.71 9.59
N ASN A 65 -2.85 11.83 10.47
CA ASN A 65 -3.68 10.69 10.89
C ASN A 65 -3.48 10.34 12.36
N THR A 66 -4.51 9.74 12.92
CA THR A 66 -4.52 9.09 14.23
C THR A 66 -5.32 7.80 14.11
N TYR A 67 -4.84 6.71 14.67
CA TYR A 67 -5.63 5.48 14.73
C TYR A 67 -5.59 4.88 16.14
N ILE A 68 -6.70 4.26 16.54
CA ILE A 68 -6.93 3.80 17.91
C ILE A 68 -7.59 2.43 17.84
N ALA A 69 -6.97 1.42 18.45
CA ALA A 69 -7.56 0.10 18.63
C ALA A 69 -8.73 0.18 19.62
N ASP A 70 -9.76 -0.64 19.42
CA ASP A 70 -10.92 -0.73 20.30
C ASP A 70 -10.50 -1.18 21.72
N THR A 71 -11.30 -0.81 22.72
CA THR A 71 -11.03 -1.15 24.11
C THR A 71 -11.36 -2.59 24.43
N ASP A 72 -12.46 -3.13 23.88
CA ASP A 72 -12.96 -4.47 24.19
C ASP A 72 -12.47 -5.52 23.18
N PHE A 73 -12.32 -5.10 21.91
CA PHE A 73 -11.86 -5.93 20.80
C PHE A 73 -10.72 -5.26 20.04
N PRO A 74 -9.54 -5.05 20.69
CA PRO A 74 -8.41 -4.33 20.08
C PRO A 74 -7.90 -5.05 18.85
N TRP A 75 -7.32 -4.26 17.92
CA TRP A 75 -6.71 -4.79 16.69
C TRP A 75 -5.55 -5.74 16.98
N GLU A 76 -5.47 -6.75 16.14
CA GLU A 76 -4.23 -7.38 15.70
C GLU A 76 -4.02 -6.99 14.24
N TYR A 77 -2.89 -6.35 13.91
CA TYR A 77 -2.60 -5.90 12.56
C TYR A 77 -1.15 -6.16 12.15
N THR A 78 -0.94 -6.19 10.85
CA THR A 78 0.39 -6.12 10.24
C THR A 78 0.46 -4.89 9.35
N TRP A 79 1.65 -4.29 9.19
CA TRP A 79 1.84 -3.12 8.33
C TRP A 79 3.09 -3.24 7.49
N VAL A 80 3.08 -2.56 6.34
CA VAL A 80 4.21 -2.38 5.44
C VAL A 80 4.28 -0.91 5.01
N GLU A 81 5.43 -0.27 5.22
CA GLU A 81 5.74 1.08 4.77
C GLU A 81 6.59 0.99 3.50
N PHE A 82 6.12 1.59 2.42
CA PHE A 82 6.76 1.54 1.11
C PHE A 82 6.64 2.87 0.37
N ASP A 83 7.56 3.10 -0.57
CA ASP A 83 7.50 4.23 -1.51
C ASP A 83 8.31 3.93 -2.77
N GLY A 84 8.29 4.86 -3.73
CA GLY A 84 9.03 4.81 -4.98
C GLY A 84 8.18 5.27 -6.16
N LEU A 85 8.79 5.36 -7.33
CA LEU A 85 8.19 5.95 -8.54
C LEU A 85 6.80 5.39 -8.91
N ARG A 86 6.52 4.13 -8.57
CA ARG A 86 5.24 3.48 -8.88
C ARG A 86 4.29 3.35 -7.69
N ALA A 87 4.68 3.81 -6.50
CA ALA A 87 3.87 3.62 -5.28
C ALA A 87 2.49 4.27 -5.43
N LYS A 88 2.43 5.51 -5.91
CA LYS A 88 1.19 6.23 -6.17
C LYS A 88 0.28 5.48 -7.15
N GLU A 89 0.82 5.06 -8.29
CA GLU A 89 0.07 4.30 -9.31
C GLU A 89 -0.53 3.01 -8.74
N ILE A 90 0.26 2.27 -7.96
CA ILE A 90 -0.16 1.02 -7.32
C ILE A 90 -1.33 1.25 -6.36
N VAL A 91 -1.22 2.27 -5.50
CA VAL A 91 -2.25 2.61 -4.51
C VAL A 91 -3.53 3.09 -5.18
N GLU A 92 -3.43 3.96 -6.21
CA GLU A 92 -4.56 4.44 -6.99
C GLU A 92 -5.23 3.30 -7.78
N THR A 93 -4.44 2.36 -8.33
CA THR A 93 -4.97 1.16 -9.01
C THR A 93 -5.75 0.26 -8.06
N ALA A 94 -5.34 0.18 -6.80
CA ALA A 94 -6.09 -0.50 -5.75
C ALA A 94 -7.35 0.28 -5.31
N GLY A 95 -7.63 1.45 -5.90
CA GLY A 95 -8.81 2.27 -5.61
C GLY A 95 -8.73 3.05 -4.31
N LEU A 96 -7.53 3.21 -3.73
CA LEU A 96 -7.34 3.94 -2.49
C LEU A 96 -6.87 5.39 -2.76
N SER A 97 -7.36 6.29 -1.94
CA SER A 97 -7.03 7.72 -1.94
C SER A 97 -7.20 8.29 -0.53
N PRO A 98 -6.73 9.54 -0.25
CA PRO A 98 -7.02 10.20 1.02
C PRO A 98 -8.51 10.30 1.35
N ASP A 99 -9.38 10.36 0.32
CA ASP A 99 -10.84 10.37 0.49
C ASP A 99 -11.43 8.97 0.68
N HIS A 100 -10.72 7.93 0.31
CA HIS A 100 -11.11 6.52 0.41
C HIS A 100 -9.95 5.66 0.92
N PRO A 101 -9.52 5.82 2.19
CA PRO A 101 -8.32 5.16 2.72
C PRO A 101 -8.55 3.71 3.17
N VAL A 102 -9.80 3.27 3.28
CA VAL A 102 -10.13 1.93 3.81
C VAL A 102 -10.16 0.89 2.70
N TYR A 103 -9.33 -0.12 2.86
CA TYR A 103 -9.22 -1.26 1.94
C TYR A 103 -10.31 -2.29 2.19
N HIS A 104 -10.93 -2.73 1.11
CA HIS A 104 -11.87 -3.84 1.05
C HIS A 104 -11.46 -4.81 -0.06
N SER A 105 -11.40 -6.09 0.26
CA SER A 105 -11.11 -7.13 -0.75
C SER A 105 -12.38 -7.75 -1.30
N HIS A 106 -12.38 -8.00 -2.60
CA HIS A 106 -13.42 -8.79 -3.29
C HIS A 106 -13.03 -10.27 -3.48
N SER A 107 -11.80 -10.65 -3.07
CA SER A 107 -11.29 -12.01 -3.18
C SER A 107 -10.67 -12.48 -1.87
N ALA A 108 -11.28 -13.46 -1.22
CA ALA A 108 -10.76 -14.03 0.01
C ALA A 108 -9.39 -14.70 -0.18
N ASP A 109 -9.17 -15.39 -1.31
CA ASP A 109 -7.90 -16.04 -1.64
C ASP A 109 -6.76 -15.02 -1.82
N LEU A 110 -6.98 -13.97 -2.62
CA LEU A 110 -5.96 -12.94 -2.84
C LEU A 110 -5.68 -12.12 -1.57
N ARG A 111 -6.71 -11.84 -0.78
CA ARG A 111 -6.55 -11.21 0.53
C ARG A 111 -5.70 -12.04 1.48
N GLN A 112 -5.93 -13.35 1.51
CA GLN A 112 -5.15 -14.29 2.32
C GLN A 112 -3.68 -14.29 1.89
N LYS A 113 -3.40 -14.40 0.60
CA LYS A 113 -2.04 -14.35 0.04
C LYS A 113 -1.35 -13.02 0.35
N MET A 114 -2.07 -11.91 0.19
CA MET A 114 -1.56 -10.58 0.55
C MET A 114 -1.13 -10.52 2.03
N MET A 115 -1.99 -10.98 2.93
CA MET A 115 -1.70 -11.04 4.36
C MET A 115 -0.49 -11.93 4.67
N GLU A 116 -0.39 -13.09 4.04
CA GLU A 116 0.74 -14.02 4.19
C GLU A 116 2.07 -13.37 3.81
N GLU A 117 2.12 -12.62 2.70
CA GLU A 117 3.31 -11.87 2.30
C GLU A 117 3.68 -10.78 3.32
N MET A 118 2.70 -10.02 3.82
CA MET A 118 2.93 -9.01 4.84
C MET A 118 3.48 -9.62 6.14
N LEU A 119 2.90 -10.74 6.58
CA LEU A 119 3.37 -11.48 7.76
C LEU A 119 4.76 -12.08 7.53
N TYR A 120 5.03 -12.59 6.31
CA TYR A 120 6.36 -13.08 5.97
C TYR A 120 7.40 -11.96 6.13
N ILE A 121 7.17 -10.79 5.53
CA ILE A 121 8.05 -9.62 5.65
C ILE A 121 8.26 -9.25 7.12
N SER A 122 7.18 -9.23 7.91
CA SER A 122 7.22 -8.82 9.32
C SER A 122 8.01 -9.78 10.21
N HIS A 123 7.94 -11.08 9.94
CA HIS A 123 8.56 -12.12 10.78
C HIS A 123 9.97 -12.53 10.32
N ASN A 124 10.41 -12.12 9.13
CA ASN A 124 11.68 -12.55 8.56
C ASN A 124 12.66 -11.36 8.33
N SER A 125 12.72 -10.44 9.27
CA SER A 125 13.56 -9.23 9.18
C SER A 125 15.07 -9.51 9.05
N GLN A 126 15.52 -10.75 9.27
CA GLN A 126 16.89 -11.20 9.11
C GLN A 126 17.23 -11.65 7.68
N GLU A 127 16.22 -11.77 6.82
CA GLU A 127 16.43 -12.10 5.42
C GLU A 127 17.11 -10.97 4.65
N SER A 128 17.67 -11.31 3.48
CA SER A 128 18.33 -10.29 2.66
C SER A 128 17.33 -9.21 2.22
N PRO A 129 17.77 -7.95 2.08
CA PRO A 129 16.90 -6.88 1.58
C PRO A 129 16.26 -7.20 0.21
N PHE A 130 16.98 -7.90 -0.67
CA PHE A 130 16.46 -8.33 -1.98
C PHE A 130 15.33 -9.33 -1.86
N HIS A 131 15.43 -10.24 -0.89
CA HIS A 131 14.39 -11.23 -0.62
C HIS A 131 13.12 -10.56 -0.09
N LEU A 132 13.24 -9.66 0.89
CA LEU A 132 12.11 -8.90 1.43
C LEU A 132 11.47 -7.99 0.37
N ILE A 133 12.26 -7.37 -0.52
CA ILE A 133 11.73 -6.61 -1.65
C ILE A 133 10.96 -7.51 -2.63
N GLY A 134 11.41 -8.74 -2.87
CA GLY A 134 10.67 -9.73 -3.65
C GLY A 134 9.28 -10.01 -3.07
N HIS A 135 9.19 -10.26 -1.77
CA HIS A 135 7.92 -10.43 -1.05
C HIS A 135 7.07 -9.15 -1.04
N THR A 136 7.70 -7.97 -0.98
CA THR A 136 6.99 -6.69 -1.12
C THR A 136 6.30 -6.56 -2.48
N TRP A 137 6.93 -6.99 -3.57
CA TRP A 137 6.29 -6.99 -4.89
C TRP A 137 5.14 -7.99 -4.99
N LEU A 138 5.25 -9.18 -4.38
CA LEU A 138 4.15 -10.16 -4.29
C LEU A 138 2.98 -9.59 -3.47
N PHE A 139 3.28 -8.99 -2.31
CA PHE A 139 2.28 -8.27 -1.51
C PHE A 139 1.52 -7.24 -2.36
N LEU A 140 2.23 -6.37 -3.08
CA LEU A 140 1.64 -5.32 -3.90
C LEU A 140 0.81 -5.87 -5.08
N ASP A 141 1.23 -6.98 -5.71
CA ASP A 141 0.44 -7.66 -6.74
C ASP A 141 -0.89 -8.17 -6.17
N TYR A 142 -0.84 -8.89 -5.06
CA TYR A 142 -2.06 -9.39 -4.42
C TYR A 142 -2.94 -8.25 -3.89
N PHE A 143 -2.34 -7.19 -3.35
CA PHE A 143 -3.03 -5.99 -2.90
C PHE A 143 -3.87 -5.36 -4.03
N MET A 144 -3.25 -5.04 -5.17
CA MET A 144 -3.97 -4.48 -6.31
C MET A 144 -5.06 -5.41 -6.84
N ARG A 145 -4.75 -6.70 -7.00
CA ARG A 145 -5.67 -7.68 -7.58
C ARG A 145 -6.83 -8.02 -6.67
N SER A 146 -6.66 -7.91 -5.35
CA SER A 146 -7.71 -8.22 -4.37
C SER A 146 -8.78 -7.14 -4.27
N THR A 147 -8.48 -5.91 -4.70
CA THR A 147 -9.41 -4.77 -4.68
C THR A 147 -10.18 -4.59 -5.99
N GLU A 148 -10.01 -5.46 -6.97
CA GLU A 148 -10.48 -5.23 -8.33
C GLU A 148 -11.88 -4.64 -8.46
N THR A 149 -11.92 -3.42 -8.97
CA THR A 149 -12.94 -3.00 -9.91
C THR A 149 -12.47 -3.44 -11.32
N VAL A 150 -13.11 -4.43 -11.88
CA VAL A 150 -12.76 -5.19 -13.12
C VAL A 150 -12.56 -4.33 -14.39
N ARG A 151 -12.57 -3.00 -14.32
CA ARG A 151 -12.68 -2.10 -15.49
C ARG A 151 -11.37 -1.56 -16.08
N MET A 152 -10.19 -1.84 -15.54
CA MET A 152 -8.94 -1.22 -16.03
C MET A 152 -7.98 -2.15 -16.77
N LYS A 153 -8.35 -3.37 -17.10
CA LYS A 153 -7.41 -4.38 -17.61
C LYS A 153 -7.05 -4.35 -19.10
N GLN A 154 -7.72 -3.59 -19.94
CA GLN A 154 -7.44 -3.66 -21.39
C GLN A 154 -6.63 -2.49 -21.97
N ASP A 155 -6.68 -1.29 -21.39
CA ASP A 155 -5.96 -0.12 -21.95
C ASP A 155 -4.56 0.11 -21.36
N GLY A 156 -4.29 -0.39 -20.16
CA GLY A 156 -3.02 -0.14 -19.46
C GLY A 156 -1.82 -0.90 -20.02
N SER A 157 -2.03 -2.07 -20.60
CA SER A 157 -0.94 -2.98 -21.00
C SER A 157 -0.12 -2.43 -22.19
N ILE A 158 -0.78 -1.86 -23.20
CA ILE A 158 -0.13 -1.33 -24.40
C ILE A 158 0.60 -0.02 -24.10
N ARG A 159 -0.04 0.90 -23.35
CA ARG A 159 0.61 2.16 -22.93
C ARG A 159 1.83 1.93 -22.05
N VAL A 160 1.73 1.01 -21.08
CA VAL A 160 2.85 0.64 -20.21
C VAL A 160 3.99 0.00 -21.00
N PHE A 161 3.67 -0.80 -22.02
CA PHE A 161 4.67 -1.37 -22.93
C PHE A 161 5.45 -0.26 -23.67
N TYR A 162 4.74 0.66 -24.34
CA TYR A 162 5.40 1.76 -25.06
C TYR A 162 6.21 2.69 -24.15
N ILE A 163 5.73 2.99 -22.95
CA ILE A 163 6.49 3.78 -21.97
C ILE A 163 7.77 3.04 -21.54
N LYS A 164 7.72 1.73 -21.34
CA LYS A 164 8.90 0.94 -21.01
C LYS A 164 9.92 0.90 -22.14
N GLU A 165 9.47 0.74 -23.38
CA GLU A 165 10.33 0.78 -24.56
C GLU A 165 10.98 2.16 -24.71
N ALA A 166 10.21 3.24 -24.54
CA ALA A 166 10.72 4.60 -24.57
C ALA A 166 11.79 4.86 -23.48
N LEU A 167 11.52 4.43 -22.25
CA LEU A 167 12.47 4.55 -21.14
C LEU A 167 13.74 3.73 -21.40
N SER A 168 13.61 2.50 -21.88
CA SER A 168 14.74 1.65 -22.23
C SER A 168 15.59 2.27 -23.34
N PHE A 169 14.94 2.84 -24.36
CA PHE A 169 15.64 3.55 -25.44
C PHE A 169 16.40 4.76 -24.89
N ILE A 170 15.78 5.58 -24.05
CA ILE A 170 16.42 6.74 -23.42
C ILE A 170 17.62 6.30 -22.57
N GLU A 171 17.45 5.29 -21.71
CA GLU A 171 18.51 4.74 -20.86
C GLU A 171 19.73 4.23 -21.66
N GLN A 172 19.50 3.66 -22.84
CA GLN A 172 20.55 3.15 -23.70
C GLN A 172 21.23 4.24 -24.53
N ASN A 173 20.55 5.35 -24.79
CA ASN A 173 20.98 6.38 -25.74
C ASN A 173 21.14 7.78 -25.13
N PHE A 174 20.96 7.97 -23.81
CA PHE A 174 20.99 9.29 -23.17
C PHE A 174 22.32 10.05 -23.37
N GLN A 175 23.38 9.37 -23.77
CA GLN A 175 24.68 9.99 -24.10
C GLN A 175 24.76 10.52 -25.55
N ASN A 176 23.76 10.21 -26.36
CA ASN A 176 23.63 10.65 -27.73
C ASN A 176 22.62 11.79 -27.84
N ASP A 177 22.65 12.51 -28.95
CA ASP A 177 21.64 13.52 -29.28
C ASP A 177 20.38 12.77 -29.78
N ILE A 178 19.38 12.60 -28.94
CA ILE A 178 18.14 11.86 -29.25
C ILE A 178 16.96 12.83 -29.35
N SER A 179 16.10 12.61 -30.34
CA SER A 179 14.87 13.37 -30.55
C SER A 179 13.64 12.55 -30.13
N ILE A 180 12.47 13.22 -30.05
CA ILE A 180 11.20 12.53 -29.78
C ILE A 180 10.82 11.57 -30.91
N GLU A 181 11.26 11.86 -32.15
CA GLU A 181 11.03 11.00 -33.31
C GLU A 181 11.85 9.70 -33.28
N ASP A 182 12.91 9.64 -32.46
CA ASP A 182 13.74 8.45 -32.30
C ASP A 182 13.20 7.49 -31.23
N ILE A 183 12.25 7.92 -30.39
CA ILE A 183 11.62 7.17 -29.32
C ILE A 183 10.30 6.55 -29.78
#